data_b86fb2cf15a6aab10a2a41155f8a3b73
#
_entry.id   b86fb2cf15a6aab10a2a41155f8a3b73
#
_cell.length_a   1.000
_cell.length_b   1.000
_cell.length_c   1.000
_cell.angle_alpha   90.00
_cell.angle_beta   90.00
_cell.angle_gamma   90.00
#
_symmetry.space_group_name_H-M   'P 1'
#
loop_
_entity.id
_entity.type
_entity.pdbx_description
1 polymer ?
#
loop_
_entity_poly.entity_id
_entity_poly.type
_entity_poly.pdbx_seq_one_letter_code
_entity_poly.pdbx_strand_id
1 'polypeptide(L)'
;MRPEEEDGAQNLVLRQGPVAPGNATGAPHASRFTLHASRHFLIAWHFLTAIPLSRNHHDPLPQELAQSMGWYPLVGLILGGALALSDLLLAQFFSDMVVNGLLLVLRVALTRGLHQDGLADTLDGLAGGRSPAARLAIMRDGRIGAIGATGLILALGLRYAGLVDLPEEARLPLLLCMPAVGRWAMVVGSVSAPYARAEGGLAQ
;
A
#
# COMPACT_ATOMS: atom_id res chain seq x y z
N MET A 1 18.38 55.25 51.26
CA MET A 1 18.46 56.47 50.47
C MET A 1 18.93 56.11 49.07
N ARG A 2 17.94 55.93 48.17
CA ARG A 2 17.83 56.23 46.75
C ARG A 2 16.66 55.45 46.15
N PRO A 3 15.56 56.12 45.84
CA PRO A 3 14.50 55.59 44.98
C PRO A 3 14.66 56.20 43.59
N GLU A 4 15.20 55.54 42.62
CA GLU A 4 15.24 56.02 41.21
C GLU A 4 15.50 54.88 40.20
N GLU A 5 14.75 53.80 40.27
CA GLU A 5 14.89 52.73 39.26
C GLU A 5 13.58 52.10 38.78
N GLU A 6 12.41 52.66 39.08
CA GLU A 6 11.11 52.11 38.66
C GLU A 6 10.40 52.81 37.50
N ASP A 7 10.99 53.87 36.92
CA ASP A 7 10.29 54.64 35.84
C ASP A 7 10.72 54.29 34.43
N GLY A 8 11.66 53.37 34.26
CA GLY A 8 12.12 52.94 32.91
C GLY A 8 11.32 51.85 32.23
N ALA A 9 10.54 51.07 32.99
CA ALA A 9 9.85 49.90 32.45
C ALA A 9 8.46 50.15 31.87
N GLN A 10 7.80 51.28 32.21
CA GLN A 10 6.44 51.56 31.77
C GLN A 10 6.32 52.27 30.40
N ASN A 11 7.40 52.84 29.89
CA ASN A 11 7.39 53.57 28.62
C ASN A 11 7.70 52.74 27.36
N LEU A 12 8.02 51.44 27.55
CA LEU A 12 8.31 50.56 26.39
C LEU A 12 7.08 49.80 25.82
N VAL A 13 5.96 49.83 26.54
CA VAL A 13 4.74 49.08 26.18
C VAL A 13 3.79 49.83 25.22
N LEU A 14 3.97 51.14 25.04
CA LEU A 14 3.02 51.96 24.27
C LEU A 14 3.48 52.26 22.81
N ARG A 15 4.49 51.59 22.26
CA ARG A 15 4.92 51.77 20.86
C ARG A 15 4.65 50.58 19.95
N GLN A 16 3.83 49.63 20.32
CA GLN A 16 3.33 48.65 19.35
C GLN A 16 2.06 49.18 18.71
N GLY A 17 2.20 49.87 17.60
CA GLY A 17 1.13 50.21 16.70
C GLY A 17 0.38 48.96 16.24
N PRO A 18 -0.90 49.12 15.77
CA PRO A 18 -1.72 48.00 15.33
C PRO A 18 -0.98 47.21 14.24
N VAL A 19 -0.69 45.93 14.53
CA VAL A 19 -0.22 44.99 13.53
C VAL A 19 -1.31 44.85 12.49
N ALA A 20 -1.09 45.38 11.30
CA ALA A 20 -1.97 45.18 10.17
C ALA A 20 -2.24 43.67 10.00
N PRO A 21 -3.51 43.25 9.79
CA PRO A 21 -3.81 41.87 9.50
C PRO A 21 -3.11 41.52 8.21
N GLY A 22 -2.02 40.74 8.31
CA GLY A 22 -1.32 40.17 7.16
C GLY A 22 -2.33 39.45 6.29
N ASN A 23 -2.46 39.89 5.04
CA ASN A 23 -3.20 39.19 4.00
C ASN A 23 -2.70 37.74 3.92
N ALA A 24 -3.36 36.86 4.68
CA ALA A 24 -3.32 35.44 4.42
C ALA A 24 -4.04 35.24 3.07
N THR A 25 -3.28 35.38 1.98
CA THR A 25 -3.70 34.90 0.67
C THR A 25 -3.88 33.39 0.82
N GLY A 26 -5.12 33.01 1.19
CA GLY A 26 -5.52 31.64 1.31
C GLY A 26 -5.36 30.96 -0.04
N ALA A 27 -4.36 30.10 -0.16
CA ALA A 27 -4.34 29.15 -1.27
C ALA A 27 -5.69 28.44 -1.28
N PRO A 28 -6.37 28.34 -2.42
CA PRO A 28 -7.73 27.82 -2.49
C PRO A 28 -7.78 26.42 -1.87
N HIS A 29 -8.79 26.14 -1.06
CA HIS A 29 -8.98 24.84 -0.38
C HIS A 29 -8.85 23.65 -1.31
N ALA A 30 -9.18 23.82 -2.59
CA ALA A 30 -9.01 22.81 -3.64
C ALA A 30 -7.55 22.37 -3.86
N SER A 31 -6.58 23.29 -3.76
CA SER A 31 -5.15 22.94 -3.99
C SER A 31 -4.56 22.10 -2.84
N ARG A 32 -5.02 22.30 -1.62
CA ARG A 32 -4.57 21.48 -0.48
C ARG A 32 -5.16 20.07 -0.54
N PHE A 33 -6.43 19.94 -0.90
CA PHE A 33 -7.10 18.64 -1.02
C PHE A 33 -6.45 17.78 -2.12
N THR A 34 -6.15 18.35 -3.29
CA THR A 34 -5.49 17.63 -4.39
C THR A 34 -4.07 17.21 -4.04
N LEU A 35 -3.31 18.03 -3.32
CA LEU A 35 -1.95 17.68 -2.86
C LEU A 35 -1.97 16.53 -1.83
N HIS A 36 -2.93 16.50 -0.91
CA HIS A 36 -3.09 15.38 0.03
C HIS A 36 -3.50 14.09 -0.67
N ALA A 37 -4.48 14.16 -1.59
CA ALA A 37 -4.94 13.00 -2.35
C ALA A 37 -3.83 12.37 -3.19
N SER A 38 -3.04 13.18 -3.90
CA SER A 38 -1.90 12.70 -4.70
C SER A 38 -0.80 12.07 -3.84
N ARG A 39 -0.53 12.60 -2.64
CA ARG A 39 0.45 12.03 -1.71
C ARG A 39 0.00 10.64 -1.23
N HIS A 40 -1.25 10.47 -0.79
CA HIS A 40 -1.76 9.16 -0.35
C HIS A 40 -1.81 8.14 -1.48
N PHE A 41 -2.14 8.56 -2.70
CA PHE A 41 -2.04 7.69 -3.88
C PHE A 41 -0.60 7.23 -4.11
N LEU A 42 0.40 8.12 -4.05
CA LEU A 42 1.80 7.76 -4.22
C LEU A 42 2.28 6.78 -3.14
N ILE A 43 1.86 6.96 -1.88
CA ILE A 43 2.15 6.03 -0.78
C ILE A 43 1.57 4.65 -1.10
N ALA A 44 0.28 4.57 -1.47
CA ALA A 44 -0.37 3.33 -1.86
C ALA A 44 0.34 2.65 -3.04
N TRP A 45 0.72 3.44 -4.04
CA TRP A 45 1.43 2.97 -5.23
C TRP A 45 2.78 2.36 -4.89
N HIS A 46 3.63 3.05 -4.13
CA HIS A 46 4.95 2.56 -3.75
C HIS A 46 4.89 1.36 -2.81
N PHE A 47 3.85 1.27 -1.98
CA PHE A 47 3.63 0.12 -1.11
C PHE A 47 3.22 -1.13 -1.90
N LEU A 48 2.34 -0.99 -2.90
CA LEU A 48 1.72 -2.12 -3.62
C LEU A 48 2.44 -2.50 -4.91
N THR A 49 3.37 -1.68 -5.40
CA THR A 49 4.04 -1.90 -6.70
C THR A 49 5.55 -1.79 -6.62
N ALA A 50 6.22 -2.40 -7.59
CA ALA A 50 7.66 -2.30 -7.81
C ALA A 50 8.07 -1.04 -8.56
N ILE A 51 7.11 -0.28 -9.12
CA ILE A 51 7.38 0.81 -10.06
C ILE A 51 7.56 2.13 -9.31
N PRO A 52 8.76 2.76 -9.32
CA PRO A 52 8.96 4.04 -8.66
C PRO A 52 8.34 5.18 -9.48
N LEU A 53 7.33 5.87 -8.94
CA LEU A 53 6.76 7.10 -9.52
C LEU A 53 7.44 8.37 -8.98
N SER A 54 8.13 8.28 -7.85
CA SER A 54 8.84 9.41 -7.23
C SER A 54 10.22 8.96 -6.75
N ARG A 55 11.21 9.83 -6.89
CA ARG A 55 12.57 9.61 -6.39
C ARG A 55 12.72 9.97 -4.91
N ASN A 56 11.83 10.79 -4.36
CA ASN A 56 11.83 11.14 -2.95
C ASN A 56 11.13 10.03 -2.16
N HIS A 57 11.90 9.08 -1.66
CA HIS A 57 11.42 8.07 -0.72
C HIS A 57 11.39 8.72 0.68
N HIS A 58 10.21 9.06 1.14
CA HIS A 58 9.94 9.31 2.54
C HIS A 58 9.28 8.05 3.08
N ASP A 59 9.82 7.49 4.14
CA ASP A 59 9.16 6.38 4.83
C ASP A 59 7.84 6.91 5.40
N PRO A 60 6.69 6.38 4.93
CA PRO A 60 5.40 6.89 5.35
C PRO A 60 5.16 6.56 6.82
N LEU A 61 4.59 7.50 7.56
CA LEU A 61 4.12 7.24 8.92
C LEU A 61 2.99 6.19 8.88
N PRO A 62 2.80 5.39 9.94
CA PRO A 62 1.72 4.40 10.00
C PRO A 62 0.34 4.99 9.69
N GLN A 63 0.05 6.21 10.17
CA GLN A 63 -1.20 6.92 9.89
C GLN A 63 -1.36 7.29 8.41
N GLU A 64 -0.30 7.69 7.73
CA GLU A 64 -0.32 8.02 6.30
C GLU A 64 -0.56 6.77 5.46
N LEU A 65 0.03 5.64 5.87
CA LEU A 65 -0.20 4.35 5.23
C LEU A 65 -1.67 3.91 5.41
N ALA A 66 -2.23 4.04 6.63
CA ALA A 66 -3.64 3.74 6.87
C ALA A 66 -4.57 4.62 6.00
N GLN A 67 -4.31 5.93 5.89
CA GLN A 67 -5.07 6.83 5.03
C GLN A 67 -4.90 6.53 3.54
N SER A 68 -3.79 5.95 3.13
CA SER A 68 -3.54 5.55 1.75
C SER A 68 -4.33 4.32 1.31
N MET A 69 -4.86 3.52 2.25
CA MET A 69 -5.60 2.28 1.96
C MET A 69 -6.82 2.50 1.06
N GLY A 70 -7.47 3.66 1.13
CA GLY A 70 -8.57 4.03 0.24
C GLY A 70 -8.20 3.99 -1.26
N TRP A 71 -6.91 4.12 -1.59
CA TRP A 71 -6.41 4.07 -2.96
C TRP A 71 -6.01 2.67 -3.43
N TYR A 72 -5.98 1.68 -2.55
CA TYR A 72 -5.56 0.32 -2.88
C TYR A 72 -6.36 -0.32 -4.02
N PRO A 73 -7.72 -0.22 -4.05
CA PRO A 73 -8.49 -0.76 -5.16
C PRO A 73 -8.16 -0.11 -6.51
N LEU A 74 -7.92 1.21 -6.51
CA LEU A 74 -7.53 1.93 -7.73
C LEU A 74 -6.15 1.49 -8.24
N VAL A 75 -5.17 1.34 -7.35
CA VAL A 75 -3.86 0.77 -7.71
C VAL A 75 -4.04 -0.65 -8.26
N GLY A 76 -4.92 -1.44 -7.65
CA GLY A 76 -5.29 -2.77 -8.15
C GLY A 76 -5.86 -2.74 -9.56
N LEU A 77 -6.75 -1.79 -9.85
CA LEU A 77 -7.35 -1.62 -11.18
C LEU A 77 -6.29 -1.23 -12.25
N ILE A 78 -5.36 -0.35 -11.90
CA ILE A 78 -4.25 0.04 -12.79
C ILE A 78 -3.37 -1.18 -13.09
N LEU A 79 -3.03 -1.98 -12.07
CA LEU A 79 -2.28 -3.22 -12.27
C LEU A 79 -3.06 -4.24 -13.10
N GLY A 80 -4.37 -4.33 -12.91
CA GLY A 80 -5.26 -5.15 -13.73
C GLY A 80 -5.27 -4.70 -15.18
N GLY A 81 -5.32 -3.40 -15.44
CA GLY A 81 -5.20 -2.82 -16.78
C GLY A 81 -3.87 -3.17 -17.46
N ALA A 82 -2.76 -3.13 -16.69
CA ALA A 82 -1.46 -3.55 -17.20
C ALA A 82 -1.45 -5.04 -17.56
N LEU A 83 -2.06 -5.90 -16.75
CA LEU A 83 -2.17 -7.33 -17.05
C LEU A 83 -3.06 -7.59 -18.26
N ALA A 84 -4.23 -6.95 -18.36
CA ALA A 84 -5.13 -7.09 -19.50
C ALA A 84 -4.49 -6.60 -20.82
N LEU A 85 -3.77 -5.47 -20.78
CA LEU A 85 -3.03 -4.99 -21.93
C LEU A 85 -1.90 -5.95 -22.33
N SER A 86 -1.17 -6.48 -21.34
CA SER A 86 -0.10 -7.45 -21.60
C SER A 86 -0.65 -8.75 -22.19
N ASP A 87 -1.82 -9.20 -21.76
CA ASP A 87 -2.51 -10.36 -22.32
C ASP A 87 -2.79 -10.17 -23.81
N LEU A 88 -3.43 -9.04 -24.18
CA LEU A 88 -3.73 -8.71 -25.58
C LEU A 88 -2.50 -8.62 -26.48
N LEU A 89 -1.39 -8.09 -25.94
CA LEU A 89 -0.16 -7.94 -26.70
C LEU A 89 0.59 -9.27 -26.84
N LEU A 90 0.69 -10.05 -25.76
CA LEU A 90 1.44 -11.32 -25.74
C LEU A 90 0.71 -12.41 -26.53
N ALA A 91 -0.63 -12.41 -26.55
CA ALA A 91 -1.43 -13.36 -27.33
C ALA A 91 -1.18 -13.28 -28.84
N GLN A 92 -0.59 -12.19 -29.34
CA GLN A 92 -0.24 -12.08 -30.76
C GLN A 92 1.03 -12.87 -31.12
N PHE A 93 1.85 -13.22 -30.14
CA PHE A 93 3.17 -13.83 -30.37
C PHE A 93 3.33 -15.20 -29.72
N PHE A 94 2.53 -15.50 -28.68
CA PHE A 94 2.69 -16.69 -27.86
C PHE A 94 1.38 -17.46 -27.73
N SER A 95 1.48 -18.76 -27.46
CA SER A 95 0.32 -19.58 -27.12
C SER A 95 -0.24 -19.21 -25.74
N ASP A 96 -1.51 -19.49 -25.50
CA ASP A 96 -2.22 -19.17 -24.25
C ASP A 96 -1.51 -19.72 -23.01
N MET A 97 -0.94 -20.91 -23.14
CA MET A 97 -0.16 -21.52 -22.06
C MET A 97 1.04 -20.65 -21.63
N VAL A 98 1.79 -20.12 -22.61
CA VAL A 98 2.93 -19.24 -22.37
C VAL A 98 2.45 -17.87 -21.85
N VAL A 99 1.40 -17.31 -22.44
CA VAL A 99 0.80 -16.03 -22.00
C VAL A 99 0.39 -16.12 -20.54
N ASN A 100 -0.32 -17.16 -20.12
CA ASN A 100 -0.76 -17.36 -18.74
C ASN A 100 0.43 -17.42 -17.77
N GLY A 101 1.51 -18.12 -18.15
CA GLY A 101 2.75 -18.14 -17.36
C GLY A 101 3.39 -16.77 -17.24
N LEU A 102 3.50 -16.02 -18.34
CA LEU A 102 4.06 -14.67 -18.37
C LEU A 102 3.23 -13.67 -17.56
N LEU A 103 1.91 -13.76 -17.59
CA LEU A 103 1.02 -12.94 -16.77
C LEU A 103 1.23 -13.19 -15.27
N LEU A 104 1.45 -14.43 -14.85
CA LEU A 104 1.78 -14.73 -13.45
C LEU A 104 3.13 -14.13 -13.06
N VAL A 105 4.16 -14.30 -13.89
CA VAL A 105 5.48 -13.69 -13.66
C VAL A 105 5.38 -12.17 -13.58
N LEU A 106 4.70 -11.54 -14.53
CA LEU A 106 4.50 -10.10 -14.57
C LEU A 106 3.79 -9.60 -13.30
N ARG A 107 2.73 -10.28 -12.86
CA ARG A 107 2.00 -9.94 -11.63
C ARG A 107 2.91 -9.98 -10.40
N VAL A 108 3.73 -11.03 -10.26
CA VAL A 108 4.69 -11.15 -9.16
C VAL A 108 5.73 -10.03 -9.23
N ALA A 109 6.30 -9.78 -10.41
CA ALA A 109 7.29 -8.73 -10.63
C ALA A 109 6.74 -7.33 -10.32
N LEU A 110 5.53 -7.01 -10.79
CA LEU A 110 4.88 -5.71 -10.56
C LEU A 110 4.63 -5.43 -9.07
N THR A 111 4.49 -6.46 -8.23
CA THR A 111 4.21 -6.32 -6.79
C THR A 111 5.38 -6.72 -5.90
N ARG A 112 6.58 -6.96 -6.45
CA ARG A 112 7.76 -7.48 -5.73
C ARG A 112 7.49 -8.74 -4.91
N GLY A 113 6.50 -9.54 -5.30
CA GLY A 113 6.13 -10.72 -4.52
C GLY A 113 5.45 -10.44 -3.17
N LEU A 114 5.08 -9.20 -2.84
CA LEU A 114 4.51 -8.81 -1.54
C LEU A 114 3.40 -9.75 -1.04
N HIS A 115 2.50 -10.14 -1.95
CA HIS A 115 1.38 -11.00 -1.57
C HIS A 115 1.76 -12.47 -1.46
N GLN A 116 2.75 -12.89 -2.23
CA GLN A 116 3.32 -14.24 -2.19
C GLN A 116 4.10 -14.46 -0.90
N ASP A 117 4.90 -13.48 -0.51
CA ASP A 117 5.64 -13.44 0.75
C ASP A 117 4.67 -13.54 1.95
N GLY A 118 3.69 -12.66 2.01
CA GLY A 118 2.68 -12.69 3.07
C GLY A 118 1.87 -13.99 3.13
N LEU A 119 1.63 -14.65 2.00
CA LEU A 119 0.99 -15.98 1.97
C LEU A 119 1.91 -17.05 2.56
N ALA A 120 3.18 -17.07 2.14
CA ALA A 120 4.15 -18.05 2.63
C ALA A 120 4.37 -17.91 4.13
N ASP A 121 4.61 -16.69 4.62
CA ASP A 121 4.79 -16.38 6.03
C ASP A 121 3.57 -16.80 6.87
N THR A 122 2.36 -16.52 6.35
CA THR A 122 1.12 -16.89 7.04
C THR A 122 0.99 -18.40 7.18
N LEU A 123 1.28 -19.16 6.12
CA LEU A 123 1.19 -20.61 6.12
C LEU A 123 2.23 -21.23 7.07
N ASP A 124 3.47 -20.75 7.03
CA ASP A 124 4.51 -21.22 7.94
C ASP A 124 4.18 -20.88 9.40
N GLY A 125 3.70 -19.67 9.67
CA GLY A 125 3.28 -19.26 11.00
C GLY A 125 2.13 -20.08 11.56
N LEU A 126 1.10 -20.35 10.75
CA LEU A 126 -0.05 -21.15 11.17
C LEU A 126 0.32 -22.62 11.38
N ALA A 127 1.18 -23.20 10.57
CA ALA A 127 1.59 -24.58 10.66
C ALA A 127 2.60 -24.84 11.80
N GLY A 128 3.56 -23.92 12.00
CA GLY A 128 4.67 -24.10 12.96
C GLY A 128 4.40 -23.55 14.36
N GLY A 129 3.56 -22.53 14.48
CA GLY A 129 3.35 -21.82 15.76
C GLY A 129 2.25 -22.44 16.64
N ARG A 130 2.63 -22.88 17.85
CA ARG A 130 1.67 -23.44 18.84
C ARG A 130 0.93 -22.38 19.65
N SER A 131 1.39 -21.13 19.65
CA SER A 131 0.76 -19.99 20.33
C SER A 131 0.70 -18.78 19.37
N PRO A 132 -0.18 -17.80 19.60
CA PRO A 132 -0.22 -16.57 18.80
C PRO A 132 1.13 -15.88 18.71
N ALA A 133 1.87 -15.76 19.81
CA ALA A 133 3.20 -15.16 19.85
C ALA A 133 4.22 -15.93 19.00
N ALA A 134 4.20 -17.28 19.07
CA ALA A 134 5.08 -18.14 18.26
C ALA A 134 4.76 -18.00 16.75
N ARG A 135 3.49 -17.93 16.38
CA ARG A 135 3.05 -17.72 14.99
C ARG A 135 3.57 -16.38 14.44
N LEU A 136 3.37 -15.31 15.20
CA LEU A 136 3.85 -13.98 14.83
C LEU A 136 5.38 -13.89 14.77
N ALA A 137 6.10 -14.66 15.59
CA ALA A 137 7.56 -14.75 15.52
C ALA A 137 8.02 -15.42 14.24
N ILE A 138 7.38 -16.55 13.85
CA ILE A 138 7.67 -17.26 12.58
C ILE A 138 7.39 -16.34 11.39
N MET A 139 6.26 -15.63 11.36
CA MET A 139 5.90 -14.68 10.29
C MET A 139 6.85 -13.47 10.16
N ARG A 140 7.73 -13.24 11.13
CA ARG A 140 8.80 -12.21 11.09
C ARG A 140 10.14 -12.76 10.64
N ASP A 141 10.30 -14.07 10.61
CA ASP A 141 11.55 -14.71 10.16
C ASP A 141 11.58 -14.69 8.63
N GLY A 142 12.52 -13.96 8.04
CA GLY A 142 12.65 -13.84 6.58
C GLY A 142 13.05 -15.14 5.86
N ARG A 143 12.95 -16.30 6.53
CA ARG A 143 13.22 -17.62 5.95
C ARG A 143 11.92 -18.31 5.59
N ILE A 144 11.81 -18.78 4.35
CA ILE A 144 10.67 -19.58 3.93
C ILE A 144 10.78 -21.01 4.48
N GLY A 145 9.71 -21.50 5.09
CA GLY A 145 9.60 -22.88 5.52
C GLY A 145 9.02 -23.80 4.43
N ALA A 146 9.04 -25.11 4.68
CA ALA A 146 8.54 -26.10 3.74
C ALA A 146 7.03 -25.94 3.46
N ILE A 147 6.23 -25.58 4.46
CA ILE A 147 4.78 -25.41 4.32
C ILE A 147 4.49 -24.13 3.51
N GLY A 148 5.16 -23.01 3.81
CA GLY A 148 5.04 -21.78 3.05
C GLY A 148 5.41 -21.95 1.59
N ALA A 149 6.55 -22.62 1.31
CA ALA A 149 6.96 -22.93 -0.05
C ALA A 149 5.96 -23.82 -0.79
N THR A 150 5.49 -24.90 -0.14
CA THR A 150 4.46 -25.79 -0.72
C THR A 150 3.16 -25.03 -1.02
N GLY A 151 2.67 -24.25 -0.06
CA GLY A 151 1.45 -23.46 -0.23
C GLY A 151 1.58 -22.41 -1.34
N LEU A 152 2.75 -21.81 -1.48
CA LEU A 152 3.04 -20.87 -2.58
C LEU A 152 2.99 -21.55 -3.94
N ILE A 153 3.63 -22.71 -4.09
CA ILE A 153 3.60 -23.51 -5.33
C ILE A 153 2.16 -23.88 -5.69
N LEU A 154 1.39 -24.38 -4.71
CA LEU A 154 -0.01 -24.75 -4.93
C LEU A 154 -0.87 -23.52 -5.30
N ALA A 155 -0.69 -22.39 -4.63
CA ALA A 155 -1.43 -21.17 -4.93
C ALA A 155 -1.13 -20.62 -6.33
N LEU A 156 0.13 -20.64 -6.76
CA LEU A 156 0.51 -20.23 -8.11
C LEU A 156 0.01 -21.23 -9.16
N GLY A 157 0.09 -22.53 -8.88
CA GLY A 157 -0.43 -23.59 -9.75
C GLY A 157 -1.95 -23.46 -9.94
N LEU A 158 -2.72 -23.26 -8.87
CA LEU A 158 -4.16 -23.04 -8.95
C LEU A 158 -4.53 -21.77 -9.72
N ARG A 159 -3.74 -20.70 -9.55
CA ARG A 159 -3.94 -19.47 -10.35
C ARG A 159 -3.67 -19.69 -11.83
N TYR A 160 -2.62 -20.43 -12.15
CA TYR A 160 -2.33 -20.80 -13.53
C TYR A 160 -3.44 -21.63 -14.14
N ALA A 161 -3.90 -22.66 -13.44
CA ALA A 161 -5.03 -23.50 -13.87
C ALA A 161 -6.30 -22.67 -14.08
N GLY A 162 -6.61 -21.77 -13.13
CA GLY A 162 -7.74 -20.86 -13.29
C GLY A 162 -7.64 -19.92 -14.48
N LEU A 163 -6.43 -19.45 -14.85
CA LEU A 163 -6.24 -18.64 -16.07
C LEU A 163 -6.44 -19.47 -17.34
N VAL A 164 -6.03 -20.75 -17.32
CA VAL A 164 -6.23 -21.66 -18.46
C VAL A 164 -7.71 -21.97 -18.69
N ASP A 165 -8.49 -22.10 -17.62
CA ASP A 165 -9.91 -22.47 -17.65
C ASP A 165 -10.86 -21.27 -17.79
N LEU A 166 -10.32 -20.05 -17.90
CA LEU A 166 -11.16 -18.86 -18.05
C LEU A 166 -11.85 -18.80 -19.42
N PRO A 167 -13.19 -18.61 -19.46
CA PRO A 167 -13.89 -18.29 -20.69
C PRO A 167 -13.33 -17.02 -21.32
N GLU A 168 -13.24 -17.01 -22.65
CA GLU A 168 -12.65 -15.88 -23.40
C GLU A 168 -13.36 -14.55 -23.10
N GLU A 169 -14.70 -14.58 -23.00
CA GLU A 169 -15.52 -13.41 -22.71
C GLU A 169 -15.27 -12.84 -21.31
N ALA A 170 -14.89 -13.70 -20.35
CA ALA A 170 -14.62 -13.29 -18.96
C ALA A 170 -13.15 -12.90 -18.72
N ARG A 171 -12.24 -13.23 -19.65
CA ARG A 171 -10.79 -13.13 -19.46
C ARG A 171 -10.35 -11.69 -19.19
N LEU A 172 -10.65 -10.76 -20.08
CA LEU A 172 -10.25 -9.36 -19.91
C LEU A 172 -10.90 -8.68 -18.68
N PRO A 173 -12.24 -8.80 -18.46
CA PRO A 173 -12.86 -8.28 -17.26
C PRO A 173 -12.25 -8.83 -15.96
N LEU A 174 -11.93 -10.11 -15.90
CA LEU A 174 -11.34 -10.73 -14.73
C LEU A 174 -9.89 -10.28 -14.52
N LEU A 175 -9.06 -10.25 -15.57
CA LEU A 175 -7.69 -9.71 -15.47
C LEU A 175 -7.69 -8.27 -14.96
N LEU A 176 -8.64 -7.45 -15.40
CA LEU A 176 -8.78 -6.06 -14.98
C LEU A 176 -9.23 -5.95 -13.51
N CYS A 177 -10.28 -6.67 -13.12
CA CYS A 177 -10.95 -6.46 -11.83
C CYS A 177 -10.32 -7.24 -10.66
N MET A 178 -9.77 -8.44 -10.90
CA MET A 178 -9.26 -9.31 -9.83
C MET A 178 -8.18 -8.66 -8.96
N PRO A 179 -7.19 -7.90 -9.52
CA PRO A 179 -6.25 -7.19 -8.68
C PRO A 179 -6.89 -6.10 -7.80
N ALA A 180 -7.94 -5.44 -8.28
CA ALA A 180 -8.68 -4.43 -7.51
C ALA A 180 -9.46 -5.07 -6.36
N VAL A 181 -10.17 -6.18 -6.62
CA VAL A 181 -10.90 -6.95 -5.62
C VAL A 181 -9.94 -7.46 -4.52
N GLY A 182 -8.76 -7.98 -4.89
CA GLY A 182 -7.76 -8.42 -3.93
C GLY A 182 -7.27 -7.28 -3.01
N ARG A 183 -7.08 -6.07 -3.53
CA ARG A 183 -6.67 -4.90 -2.73
C ARG A 183 -7.81 -4.37 -1.87
N TRP A 184 -9.04 -4.41 -2.39
CA TRP A 184 -10.23 -4.12 -1.59
C TRP A 184 -10.37 -5.10 -0.42
N ALA A 185 -10.15 -6.40 -0.63
CA ALA A 185 -10.17 -7.41 0.42
C ALA A 185 -9.10 -7.15 1.51
N MET A 186 -7.91 -6.63 1.14
CA MET A 186 -6.90 -6.20 2.12
C MET A 186 -7.42 -5.07 3.01
N VAL A 187 -8.10 -4.07 2.43
CA VAL A 187 -8.70 -2.96 3.18
C VAL A 187 -9.77 -3.49 4.15
N VAL A 188 -10.68 -4.33 3.66
CA VAL A 188 -11.72 -4.95 4.50
C VAL A 188 -11.07 -5.74 5.63
N GLY A 189 -10.07 -6.57 5.35
CA GLY A 189 -9.36 -7.35 6.36
C GLY A 189 -8.69 -6.48 7.43
N SER A 190 -8.07 -5.35 7.04
CA SER A 190 -7.40 -4.45 7.97
C SER A 190 -8.34 -3.69 8.90
N VAL A 191 -9.57 -3.39 8.47
CA VAL A 191 -10.57 -2.69 9.30
C VAL A 191 -11.50 -3.63 10.08
N SER A 192 -11.52 -4.93 9.73
CA SER A 192 -12.44 -5.91 10.32
C SER A 192 -11.94 -6.52 11.63
N ALA A 193 -10.66 -6.37 11.95
CA ALA A 193 -10.07 -6.97 13.14
C ALA A 193 -9.04 -6.04 13.79
N PRO A 194 -8.87 -6.08 15.12
CA PRO A 194 -7.82 -5.34 15.79
C PRO A 194 -6.45 -5.87 15.36
N TYR A 195 -5.46 -4.99 15.33
CA TYR A 195 -4.11 -5.37 14.96
C TYR A 195 -3.52 -6.40 15.93
N ALA A 196 -3.01 -7.50 15.40
CA ALA A 196 -2.60 -8.65 16.21
C ALA A 196 -1.33 -8.42 17.04
N ARG A 197 -0.53 -7.37 16.76
CA ARG A 197 0.73 -7.08 17.44
C ARG A 197 0.55 -5.90 18.39
N ALA A 198 0.90 -6.10 19.67
CA ALA A 198 0.83 -5.04 20.68
C ALA A 198 1.82 -3.88 20.43
N GLU A 199 2.93 -4.15 19.74
CA GLU A 199 3.99 -3.18 19.44
C GLU A 199 3.70 -2.31 18.22
N GLY A 200 2.53 -2.48 17.60
CA GLY A 200 2.16 -1.77 16.40
C GLY A 200 2.64 -2.40 15.09
N GLY A 201 2.24 -1.82 13.98
CA GLY A 201 2.59 -2.25 12.62
C GLY A 201 2.03 -1.31 11.56
N LEU A 202 2.09 -1.73 10.30
CA LEU A 202 1.70 -0.93 9.14
C LEU A 202 0.22 -0.53 9.10
N ALA A 203 -0.65 -1.13 9.94
CA ALA A 203 -2.11 -0.94 9.91
C ALA A 203 -2.66 -0.34 11.22
N GLN A 204 -1.87 0.44 11.96
CA GLN A 204 -2.33 1.18 13.14
C GLN A 204 -2.80 2.57 12.80
#